data_6c4cd86c030cbfb7002f69baac6db75c
#
_entry.id   6c4cd86c030cbfb7002f69baac6db75c
#
_cell.length_a   1.000
_cell.length_b   1.000
_cell.length_c   1.000
_cell.angle_alpha   90.00
_cell.angle_beta   90.00
_cell.angle_gamma   90.00
#
_symmetry.space_group_name_H-M   'P 1'
#
loop_
_entity.id
_entity.type
_entity.pdbx_description
1 polymer ?
#
loop_
_entity_poly.entity_id
_entity_poly.type
_entity_poly.pdbx_seq_one_letter_code
_entity_poly.pdbx_strand_id
1 'polypeptide(L)'
;DELEDEDIAYLAKNPNLDLFKLFFSKKCVLFEGISEELLIRSYIDSQVSLSEIELLSFHKGFEKIMNIWKKINEGSGNKLGIIRDYDDQPDAKKRHDKYNDDKEICVRTTEYYTLEPEIVNTGDNFNILKEKYGEVFGWSNMTAEQLTEAWKNAKASDMFTICKDLASGGLEGFQMP
;
A
#
# COMPACT_ATOMS: atom_id res chain seq x y z
N ASP A 1 -27.06 4.41 7.79
CA ASP A 1 -27.75 3.23 7.22
C ASP A 1 -27.34 1.99 7.99
N GLU A 2 -28.27 1.04 8.20
CA GLU A 2 -27.97 -0.22 8.87
C GLU A 2 -27.25 -1.18 7.91
N LEU A 3 -26.39 -2.04 8.46
CA LEU A 3 -25.77 -3.12 7.68
C LEU A 3 -26.83 -4.19 7.36
N GLU A 4 -26.80 -4.66 6.12
CA GLU A 4 -27.64 -5.77 5.68
C GLU A 4 -27.04 -7.11 6.08
N ASP A 5 -27.86 -8.16 6.15
CA ASP A 5 -27.40 -9.53 6.48
C ASP A 5 -26.26 -9.99 5.56
N GLU A 6 -26.26 -9.56 4.29
CA GLU A 6 -25.20 -9.86 3.34
C GLU A 6 -23.88 -9.17 3.71
N ASP A 7 -23.92 -7.94 4.24
CA ASP A 7 -22.73 -7.22 4.70
C ASP A 7 -22.12 -7.92 5.92
N ILE A 8 -22.98 -8.31 6.86
CA ILE A 8 -22.57 -9.05 8.07
C ILE A 8 -21.94 -10.39 7.68
N ALA A 9 -22.58 -11.14 6.77
CA ALA A 9 -22.05 -12.40 6.28
C ALA A 9 -20.72 -12.25 5.54
N TYR A 10 -20.51 -11.14 4.82
CA TYR A 10 -19.25 -10.83 4.17
C TYR A 10 -18.14 -10.56 5.20
N LEU A 11 -18.41 -9.73 6.20
CA LEU A 11 -17.44 -9.45 7.27
C LEU A 11 -17.05 -10.72 8.03
N ALA A 12 -18.02 -11.58 8.36
CA ALA A 12 -17.79 -12.86 9.05
C ALA A 12 -16.87 -13.82 8.26
N LYS A 13 -16.82 -13.71 6.93
CA LYS A 13 -15.92 -14.50 6.07
C LYS A 13 -14.47 -13.99 6.06
N ASN A 14 -14.20 -12.84 6.67
CA ASN A 14 -12.88 -12.22 6.75
C ASN A 14 -12.41 -12.10 8.23
N PRO A 15 -12.25 -13.21 8.95
CA PRO A 15 -12.01 -13.21 10.40
C PRO A 15 -10.65 -12.59 10.80
N ASN A 16 -9.72 -12.50 9.86
CA ASN A 16 -8.41 -11.92 10.10
C ASN A 16 -8.40 -10.39 9.93
N LEU A 17 -9.47 -9.80 9.41
CA LEU A 17 -9.60 -8.35 9.30
C LEU A 17 -9.96 -7.76 10.66
N ASP A 18 -9.14 -6.86 11.16
CA ASP A 18 -9.44 -6.12 12.38
C ASP A 18 -10.55 -5.08 12.11
N LEU A 19 -11.79 -5.53 12.30
CA LEU A 19 -12.98 -4.71 12.05
C LEU A 19 -13.05 -3.50 12.97
N PHE A 20 -12.52 -3.62 14.19
CA PHE A 20 -12.50 -2.50 15.11
C PHE A 20 -11.59 -1.38 14.59
N LYS A 21 -10.38 -1.72 14.18
CA LYS A 21 -9.46 -0.76 13.57
C LYS A 21 -10.03 -0.19 12.28
N LEU A 22 -10.57 -1.05 11.41
CA LEU A 22 -11.13 -0.61 10.13
C LEU A 22 -12.23 0.44 10.29
N PHE A 23 -13.15 0.25 11.21
CA PHE A 23 -14.34 1.10 11.29
C PHE A 23 -14.25 2.26 12.28
N PHE A 24 -13.38 2.16 13.28
CA PHE A 24 -13.32 3.14 14.36
C PHE A 24 -12.04 3.97 14.41
N SER A 25 -11.03 3.65 13.57
CA SER A 25 -9.85 4.50 13.46
C SER A 25 -10.12 5.74 12.63
N LYS A 26 -9.53 6.85 13.01
CA LYS A 26 -9.63 8.11 12.26
C LYS A 26 -9.05 8.02 10.87
N LYS A 27 -7.98 7.24 10.70
CA LYS A 27 -7.31 6.98 9.43
C LYS A 27 -6.91 5.51 9.37
N CYS A 28 -7.32 4.84 8.32
CA CYS A 28 -6.97 3.45 8.07
C CYS A 28 -6.51 3.28 6.62
N VAL A 29 -5.50 2.47 6.39
CA VAL A 29 -5.04 2.10 5.04
C VAL A 29 -5.10 0.59 4.88
N LEU A 30 -5.78 0.15 3.82
CA LEU A 30 -5.80 -1.24 3.38
C LEU A 30 -4.80 -1.45 2.25
N PHE A 31 -4.14 -2.61 2.22
CA PHE A 31 -3.19 -3.00 1.18
C PHE A 31 -3.28 -4.50 0.89
N GLU A 32 -2.82 -4.92 -0.29
CA GLU A 32 -2.97 -6.30 -0.74
C GLU A 32 -1.89 -7.24 -0.19
N GLY A 33 -0.64 -6.80 -0.13
CA GLY A 33 0.50 -7.66 0.15
C GLY A 33 1.41 -7.20 1.28
N ILE A 34 2.35 -8.07 1.63
CA ILE A 34 3.34 -7.83 2.68
C ILE A 34 4.36 -6.74 2.27
N SER A 35 4.64 -6.61 0.98
CA SER A 35 5.59 -5.59 0.46
C SER A 35 5.05 -4.19 0.67
N GLU A 36 3.76 -3.98 0.36
CA GLU A 36 3.06 -2.71 0.62
C GLU A 36 3.03 -2.40 2.11
N GLU A 37 2.73 -3.40 2.94
CA GLU A 37 2.74 -3.23 4.40
C GLU A 37 4.10 -2.75 4.89
N LEU A 38 5.16 -3.44 4.52
CA LEU A 38 6.51 -3.14 4.97
C LEU A 38 6.93 -1.72 4.54
N LEU A 39 6.68 -1.36 3.29
CA LEU A 39 7.03 -0.04 2.75
C LEU A 39 6.25 1.07 3.46
N ILE A 40 4.93 0.95 3.53
CA ILE A 40 4.07 1.98 4.12
C ILE A 40 4.37 2.14 5.61
N ARG A 41 4.54 1.03 6.34
CA ARG A 41 4.88 1.06 7.76
C ARG A 41 6.21 1.75 8.01
N SER A 42 7.25 1.41 7.24
CA SER A 42 8.56 2.05 7.37
C SER A 42 8.51 3.54 7.04
N TYR A 43 7.72 3.95 6.07
CA TYR A 43 7.51 5.36 5.77
C TYR A 43 6.77 6.08 6.90
N ILE A 44 5.70 5.48 7.43
CA ILE A 44 4.96 6.03 8.58
C ILE A 44 5.87 6.16 9.80
N ASP A 45 6.67 5.14 10.09
CA ASP A 45 7.61 5.15 11.21
C ASP A 45 8.67 6.25 11.06
N SER A 46 9.05 6.61 9.84
CA SER A 46 9.94 7.73 9.56
C SER A 46 9.29 9.11 9.73
N GLN A 47 7.93 9.17 9.83
CA GLN A 47 7.14 10.40 9.83
C GLN A 47 6.26 10.50 11.08
N VAL A 48 6.69 11.23 12.09
CA VAL A 48 5.95 11.39 13.37
C VAL A 48 4.50 11.85 13.16
N SER A 49 4.25 12.67 12.14
CA SER A 49 2.91 13.19 11.81
C SER A 49 1.92 12.13 11.31
N LEU A 50 2.40 10.94 10.95
CA LEU A 50 1.60 9.85 10.39
C LEU A 50 1.34 8.71 11.38
N SER A 51 1.78 8.83 12.64
CA SER A 51 1.68 7.78 13.66
C SER A 51 0.26 7.34 14.03
N GLU A 52 -0.77 8.12 13.64
CA GLU A 52 -2.19 7.80 13.90
C GLU A 52 -2.85 6.99 12.77
N ILE A 53 -2.09 6.52 11.77
CA ILE A 53 -2.64 5.73 10.67
C ILE A 53 -2.58 4.25 11.01
N GLU A 54 -3.74 3.59 11.01
CA GLU A 54 -3.83 2.14 11.13
C GLU A 54 -3.62 1.46 9.78
N LEU A 55 -2.82 0.40 9.77
CA LEU A 55 -2.50 -0.39 8.58
C LEU A 55 -3.13 -1.78 8.70
N LEU A 56 -3.89 -2.18 7.70
CA LEU A 56 -4.57 -3.47 7.67
C LEU A 56 -4.37 -4.18 6.32
N SER A 57 -3.94 -5.43 6.38
CA SER A 57 -3.85 -6.29 5.20
C SER A 57 -5.23 -6.76 4.77
N PHE A 58 -5.54 -6.64 3.48
CA PHE A 58 -6.81 -7.07 2.91
C PHE A 58 -6.68 -7.45 1.44
N HIS A 59 -6.61 -8.74 1.15
CA HIS A 59 -6.14 -9.28 -0.13
C HIS A 59 -7.11 -9.18 -1.31
N LYS A 60 -8.39 -8.89 -1.12
CA LYS A 60 -9.37 -8.78 -2.21
C LYS A 60 -10.74 -8.32 -1.73
N GLY A 61 -11.55 -7.84 -2.69
CA GLY A 61 -12.92 -7.43 -2.39
C GLY A 61 -13.03 -5.99 -1.89
N PHE A 62 -12.09 -5.12 -2.24
CA PHE A 62 -12.07 -3.72 -1.81
C PHE A 62 -13.38 -2.97 -2.06
N GLU A 63 -14.05 -3.23 -3.18
CA GLU A 63 -15.30 -2.54 -3.50
C GLU A 63 -16.40 -2.83 -2.46
N LYS A 64 -16.53 -4.11 -2.05
CA LYS A 64 -17.53 -4.48 -1.02
C LYS A 64 -17.17 -3.88 0.33
N ILE A 65 -15.91 -3.92 0.75
CA ILE A 65 -15.48 -3.36 2.03
C ILE A 65 -15.59 -1.83 2.04
N MET A 66 -15.31 -1.14 0.93
CA MET A 66 -15.54 0.30 0.81
C MET A 66 -17.01 0.68 1.01
N ASN A 67 -17.92 -0.07 0.39
CA ASN A 67 -19.35 0.17 0.52
C ASN A 67 -19.83 -0.01 1.97
N ILE A 68 -19.37 -1.07 2.65
CA ILE A 68 -19.67 -1.31 4.06
C ILE A 68 -19.06 -0.21 4.93
N TRP A 69 -17.81 0.17 4.67
CA TRP A 69 -17.13 1.22 5.41
C TRP A 69 -17.87 2.56 5.30
N LYS A 70 -18.33 2.91 4.10
CA LYS A 70 -19.14 4.13 3.88
C LYS A 70 -20.43 4.12 4.71
N LYS A 71 -21.18 3.01 4.70
CA LYS A 71 -22.41 2.88 5.50
C LYS A 71 -22.17 3.17 6.99
N ILE A 72 -21.03 2.71 7.53
CA ILE A 72 -20.69 2.87 8.96
C ILE A 72 -20.13 4.25 9.27
N ASN A 73 -19.35 4.83 8.35
CA ASN A 73 -18.54 6.02 8.60
C ASN A 73 -19.06 7.30 7.93
N GLU A 74 -20.21 7.27 7.27
CA GLU A 74 -20.79 8.45 6.65
C GLU A 74 -20.89 9.60 7.64
N GLY A 75 -20.25 10.73 7.32
CA GLY A 75 -20.25 11.92 8.17
C GLY A 75 -19.40 11.83 9.44
N SER A 76 -18.69 10.75 9.71
CA SER A 76 -17.82 10.58 10.88
C SER A 76 -16.56 11.45 10.84
N GLY A 77 -16.11 11.82 9.63
CA GLY A 77 -14.82 12.46 9.39
C GLY A 77 -13.64 11.50 9.34
N ASN A 78 -13.87 10.20 9.53
CA ASN A 78 -12.84 9.15 9.34
C ASN A 78 -12.40 9.06 7.89
N LYS A 79 -11.21 8.49 7.64
CA LYS A 79 -10.62 8.35 6.31
C LYS A 79 -10.18 6.92 6.06
N LEU A 80 -10.45 6.43 4.85
CA LEU A 80 -9.99 5.13 4.37
C LEU A 80 -9.09 5.31 3.16
N GLY A 81 -7.85 4.85 3.25
CA GLY A 81 -6.94 4.69 2.13
C GLY A 81 -6.95 3.24 1.64
N ILE A 82 -6.76 3.03 0.35
CA ILE A 82 -6.56 1.71 -0.23
C ILE A 82 -5.41 1.79 -1.22
N ILE A 83 -4.45 0.88 -1.09
CA ILE A 83 -3.35 0.71 -2.02
C ILE A 83 -3.47 -0.69 -2.61
N ARG A 84 -3.51 -0.77 -3.93
CA ARG A 84 -3.67 -2.02 -4.65
C ARG A 84 -2.76 -2.10 -5.86
N ASP A 85 -2.40 -3.32 -6.22
CA ASP A 85 -1.70 -3.59 -7.46
C ASP A 85 -2.62 -3.47 -8.69
N TYR A 86 -2.04 -3.09 -9.81
CA TYR A 86 -2.76 -3.01 -11.09
C TYR A 86 -3.16 -4.40 -11.60
N ASP A 87 -2.27 -5.39 -11.52
CA ASP A 87 -2.49 -6.80 -11.86
C ASP A 87 -3.11 -7.02 -13.26
N ASP A 88 -2.80 -6.15 -14.23
CA ASP A 88 -3.41 -6.15 -15.56
C ASP A 88 -4.95 -6.12 -15.53
N GLN A 89 -5.53 -5.42 -14.56
CA GLN A 89 -6.96 -5.29 -14.37
C GLN A 89 -7.49 -3.88 -14.71
N PRO A 90 -7.52 -3.47 -16.00
CA PRO A 90 -7.87 -2.10 -16.40
C PRO A 90 -9.29 -1.70 -15.98
N ASP A 91 -10.24 -2.63 -16.00
CA ASP A 91 -11.60 -2.37 -15.56
C ASP A 91 -11.69 -2.15 -14.05
N ALA A 92 -10.90 -2.89 -13.28
CA ALA A 92 -10.83 -2.70 -11.84
C ALA A 92 -10.17 -1.35 -11.50
N LYS A 93 -9.06 -1.01 -12.16
CA LYS A 93 -8.43 0.31 -12.04
C LYS A 93 -9.43 1.43 -12.32
N LYS A 94 -10.11 1.38 -13.46
CA LYS A 94 -11.11 2.39 -13.85
C LYS A 94 -12.24 2.54 -12.83
N ARG A 95 -12.71 1.43 -12.22
CA ARG A 95 -13.73 1.49 -11.16
C ARG A 95 -13.21 2.15 -9.88
N HIS A 96 -11.92 1.99 -9.57
CA HIS A 96 -11.31 2.54 -8.38
C HIS A 96 -10.83 3.99 -8.56
N ASP A 97 -10.41 4.39 -9.76
CA ASP A 97 -9.91 5.74 -10.06
C ASP A 97 -10.92 6.85 -9.69
N LYS A 98 -12.22 6.53 -9.70
CA LYS A 98 -13.26 7.48 -9.23
C LYS A 98 -13.12 7.90 -7.77
N TYR A 99 -12.36 7.14 -6.97
CA TYR A 99 -12.12 7.44 -5.56
C TYR A 99 -10.81 8.20 -5.32
N ASN A 100 -10.03 8.50 -6.35
CA ASN A 100 -8.76 9.22 -6.18
C ASN A 100 -8.92 10.60 -5.55
N ASP A 101 -10.05 11.25 -5.82
CA ASP A 101 -10.39 12.57 -5.31
C ASP A 101 -11.57 12.56 -4.31
N ASP A 102 -11.99 11.39 -3.87
CA ASP A 102 -13.04 11.27 -2.85
C ASP A 102 -12.51 11.79 -1.50
N LYS A 103 -13.38 12.45 -0.74
CA LYS A 103 -12.98 13.11 0.51
C LYS A 103 -12.81 12.16 1.68
N GLU A 104 -13.44 11.00 1.64
CA GLU A 104 -13.46 10.02 2.73
C GLU A 104 -12.70 8.76 2.38
N ILE A 105 -12.76 8.30 1.12
CA ILE A 105 -12.05 7.13 0.62
C ILE A 105 -11.08 7.56 -0.48
N CYS A 106 -9.82 7.20 -0.35
CA CYS A 106 -8.82 7.40 -1.41
C CYS A 106 -8.27 6.04 -1.83
N VAL A 107 -8.38 5.74 -3.13
CA VAL A 107 -7.79 4.51 -3.69
C VAL A 107 -6.63 4.88 -4.58
N ARG A 108 -5.51 4.21 -4.42
CA ARG A 108 -4.36 4.27 -5.32
C ARG A 108 -4.11 2.89 -5.90
N THR A 109 -4.09 2.83 -7.22
CA THR A 109 -3.71 1.64 -7.97
C THR A 109 -2.36 1.91 -8.61
N THR A 110 -1.39 0.99 -8.49
CA THR A 110 -0.09 1.14 -9.14
C THR A 110 -0.26 1.37 -10.65
N GLU A 111 0.66 2.09 -11.27
CA GLU A 111 0.67 2.26 -12.73
C GLU A 111 1.24 1.03 -13.42
N TYR A 112 2.15 0.34 -12.74
CA TYR A 112 2.76 -0.91 -13.17
C TYR A 112 2.02 -2.11 -12.57
N TYR A 113 2.39 -3.30 -13.04
CA TYR A 113 1.78 -4.56 -12.59
C TYR A 113 1.88 -4.77 -11.08
N THR A 114 3.02 -4.40 -10.47
CA THR A 114 3.32 -4.55 -9.04
C THR A 114 3.99 -3.31 -8.46
N LEU A 115 4.23 -3.30 -7.16
CA LEU A 115 4.81 -2.19 -6.43
C LEU A 115 6.29 -1.92 -6.78
N GLU A 116 7.10 -2.96 -7.04
CA GLU A 116 8.54 -2.81 -7.23
C GLU A 116 8.91 -1.86 -8.40
N PRO A 117 8.33 -2.01 -9.60
CA PRO A 117 8.59 -1.04 -10.67
C PRO A 117 8.09 0.36 -10.35
N GLU A 118 7.01 0.50 -9.57
CA GLU A 118 6.51 1.79 -9.11
C GLU A 118 7.58 2.50 -8.28
N ILE A 119 8.15 1.80 -7.30
CA ILE A 119 9.20 2.35 -6.43
C ILE A 119 10.45 2.73 -7.25
N VAL A 120 10.94 1.83 -8.10
CA VAL A 120 12.18 2.02 -8.86
C VAL A 120 12.09 3.23 -9.79
N ASN A 121 10.92 3.45 -10.40
CA ASN A 121 10.73 4.53 -11.37
C ASN A 121 10.25 5.85 -10.74
N THR A 122 10.07 5.91 -9.42
CA THR A 122 9.69 7.15 -8.74
C THR A 122 10.91 8.01 -8.45
N GLY A 123 10.91 9.25 -8.95
CA GLY A 123 11.97 10.23 -8.72
C GLY A 123 13.36 9.69 -9.06
N ASP A 124 14.30 9.79 -8.11
CA ASP A 124 15.67 9.29 -8.26
C ASP A 124 15.91 7.95 -7.55
N ASN A 125 14.85 7.26 -7.18
CA ASN A 125 14.92 6.03 -6.39
C ASN A 125 15.82 4.95 -7.02
N PHE A 126 15.81 4.83 -8.35
CA PHE A 126 16.70 3.89 -9.04
C PHE A 126 18.17 4.10 -8.70
N ASN A 127 18.65 5.35 -8.76
CA ASN A 127 20.04 5.67 -8.46
C ASN A 127 20.35 5.50 -6.97
N ILE A 128 19.44 5.93 -6.10
CA ILE A 128 19.57 5.78 -4.63
C ILE A 128 19.68 4.30 -4.23
N LEU A 129 18.80 3.46 -4.76
CA LEU A 129 18.80 2.02 -4.49
C LEU A 129 20.07 1.36 -5.03
N LYS A 130 20.49 1.73 -6.22
CA LYS A 130 21.69 1.21 -6.87
C LYS A 130 22.97 1.63 -6.16
N GLU A 131 23.07 2.87 -5.72
CA GLU A 131 24.21 3.35 -4.94
C GLU A 131 24.31 2.62 -3.60
N LYS A 132 23.19 2.51 -2.89
CA LYS A 132 23.18 1.93 -1.54
C LYS A 132 23.30 0.41 -1.52
N TYR A 133 22.64 -0.27 -2.43
CA TYR A 133 22.50 -1.74 -2.42
C TYR A 133 23.15 -2.44 -3.61
N GLY A 134 23.76 -1.68 -4.52
CA GLY A 134 24.33 -2.22 -5.74
C GLY A 134 25.32 -3.37 -5.50
N GLU A 135 26.20 -3.24 -4.52
CA GLU A 135 27.14 -4.30 -4.13
C GLU A 135 26.46 -5.42 -3.34
N VAL A 136 25.57 -5.05 -2.39
CA VAL A 136 24.95 -5.99 -1.46
C VAL A 136 23.99 -6.95 -2.18
N PHE A 137 23.17 -6.42 -3.11
CA PHE A 137 22.20 -7.21 -3.87
C PHE A 137 22.64 -7.54 -5.29
N GLY A 138 23.84 -7.13 -5.69
CA GLY A 138 24.34 -7.35 -7.03
C GLY A 138 23.73 -6.44 -8.11
N TRP A 139 23.19 -5.29 -7.74
CA TRP A 139 22.48 -4.37 -8.63
C TRP A 139 23.36 -3.34 -9.33
N SER A 140 24.66 -3.28 -9.00
CA SER A 140 25.59 -2.21 -9.44
C SER A 140 25.61 -1.98 -10.97
N ASN A 141 25.44 -3.04 -11.77
CA ASN A 141 25.50 -2.96 -13.23
C ASN A 141 24.14 -3.13 -13.90
N MET A 142 23.03 -3.14 -13.13
CA MET A 142 21.69 -3.36 -13.66
C MET A 142 21.07 -2.06 -14.21
N THR A 143 20.23 -2.21 -15.23
CA THR A 143 19.26 -1.17 -15.62
C THR A 143 18.09 -1.14 -14.65
N ALA A 144 17.20 -0.15 -14.74
CA ALA A 144 16.01 -0.08 -13.91
C ALA A 144 15.10 -1.29 -14.08
N GLU A 145 14.93 -1.77 -15.31
CA GLU A 145 14.13 -2.95 -15.63
C GLU A 145 14.75 -4.23 -15.03
N GLN A 146 16.07 -4.37 -15.14
CA GLN A 146 16.80 -5.53 -14.60
C GLN A 146 16.76 -5.53 -13.06
N LEU A 147 16.92 -4.37 -12.43
CA LEU A 147 16.80 -4.21 -10.98
C LEU A 147 15.40 -4.56 -10.50
N THR A 148 14.38 -4.02 -11.18
CA THR A 148 12.97 -4.32 -10.87
C THR A 148 12.69 -5.83 -10.94
N GLU A 149 13.14 -6.50 -11.98
CA GLU A 149 12.92 -7.94 -12.15
C GLU A 149 13.70 -8.76 -11.11
N ALA A 150 14.93 -8.37 -10.77
CA ALA A 150 15.70 -8.99 -9.71
C ALA A 150 15.01 -8.84 -8.35
N TRP A 151 14.49 -7.64 -8.05
CA TRP A 151 13.77 -7.36 -6.81
C TRP A 151 12.45 -8.15 -6.70
N LYS A 152 11.66 -8.20 -7.78
CA LYS A 152 10.44 -9.03 -7.83
C LYS A 152 10.72 -10.50 -7.49
N ASN A 153 11.85 -11.02 -7.91
CA ASN A 153 12.26 -12.40 -7.62
C ASN A 153 12.76 -12.59 -6.19
N ALA A 154 13.43 -11.62 -5.61
CA ALA A 154 13.94 -11.66 -4.23
C ALA A 154 12.89 -11.26 -3.17
N LYS A 155 11.88 -10.50 -3.59
CA LYS A 155 10.72 -10.03 -2.81
C LYS A 155 11.02 -9.59 -1.36
N ALA A 156 10.58 -10.38 -0.38
CA ALA A 156 10.48 -9.93 1.01
C ALA A 156 11.85 -9.64 1.68
N SER A 157 12.93 -10.31 1.31
CA SER A 157 14.24 -10.11 1.98
C SER A 157 14.85 -8.74 1.67
N ASP A 158 14.82 -8.37 0.38
CA ASP A 158 15.41 -7.11 -0.07
C ASP A 158 14.52 -5.96 0.34
N MET A 159 13.19 -6.13 0.21
CA MET A 159 12.21 -5.17 0.72
C MET A 159 12.40 -4.90 2.22
N PHE A 160 12.59 -5.96 3.03
CA PHE A 160 12.81 -5.78 4.47
C PHE A 160 14.04 -4.94 4.78
N THR A 161 15.16 -5.17 4.06
CA THR A 161 16.40 -4.41 4.26
C THR A 161 16.21 -2.93 3.88
N ILE A 162 15.57 -2.67 2.73
CA ILE A 162 15.29 -1.31 2.26
C ILE A 162 14.36 -0.59 3.24
N CYS A 163 13.30 -1.25 3.69
CA CYS A 163 12.33 -0.70 4.63
C CYS A 163 12.96 -0.39 6.00
N LYS A 164 13.87 -1.23 6.49
CA LYS A 164 14.61 -0.97 7.73
C LYS A 164 15.44 0.31 7.62
N ASP A 165 16.13 0.49 6.49
CA ASP A 165 16.92 1.70 6.27
C ASP A 165 16.03 2.93 6.08
N LEU A 166 14.90 2.79 5.40
CA LEU A 166 13.91 3.87 5.25
C LEU A 166 13.38 4.33 6.61
N ALA A 167 12.95 3.40 7.46
CA ALA A 167 12.43 3.70 8.80
C ALA A 167 13.47 4.40 9.70
N SER A 168 14.76 4.10 9.52
CA SER A 168 15.87 4.74 10.27
C SER A 168 16.36 6.06 9.65
N GLY A 169 15.72 6.55 8.56
CA GLY A 169 16.18 7.73 7.81
C GLY A 169 17.44 7.52 6.98
N GLY A 170 17.83 6.26 6.76
CA GLY A 170 19.05 5.90 6.05
C GLY A 170 18.96 5.92 4.52
N LEU A 171 17.81 6.32 3.94
CA LEU A 171 17.59 6.48 2.50
C LEU A 171 17.26 7.94 2.19
N GLU A 172 18.28 8.80 2.26
CA GLU A 172 18.12 10.21 1.94
C GLU A 172 17.69 10.39 0.48
N GLY A 173 16.67 11.21 0.25
CA GLY A 173 16.13 11.50 -1.08
C GLY A 173 15.18 10.44 -1.65
N PHE A 174 14.97 9.32 -0.96
CA PHE A 174 13.99 8.32 -1.39
C PHE A 174 12.57 8.90 -1.38
N GLN A 175 11.83 8.62 -2.45
CA GLN A 175 10.46 9.12 -2.63
C GLN A 175 9.47 7.96 -2.63
N MET A 176 8.37 8.14 -1.90
CA MET A 176 7.24 7.23 -1.99
C MET A 176 6.52 7.40 -3.32
N PRO A 177 6.14 6.30 -3.99
CA PRO A 177 5.37 6.33 -5.22
C PRO A 177 3.96 6.89 -5.06
#